data_68c7bfd409bdbbafd56af259f050e94d
#
_entry.id   68c7bfd409bdbbafd56af259f050e94d
#
_cell.length_a   1.000
_cell.length_b   1.000
_cell.length_c   1.000
_cell.angle_alpha   90.00
_cell.angle_beta   90.00
_cell.angle_gamma   90.00
#
_symmetry.space_group_name_H-M   'P 1'
#
loop_
_entity.id
_entity.type
_entity.pdbx_description
1 polymer ?
#
loop_
_entity_poly.entity_id
_entity_poly.type
_entity_poly.pdbx_seq_one_letter_code
_entity_poly.pdbx_strand_id
1 'polypeptide(L)'
;MLGGADLYRISCRACHKPDGAGAPPEINSIIGPIQAASVQWMTDRMKAMGRPADRAFIQQLTSGTEADLQKRLRQGGHNMPSFDHLSDAEITVLRPYLDQMAGLPGAAGRQRHITEPTARVGELIVKGTCHVCHDATGPESPPTTALSGVIPPLSSMPHQKTFADFVRKVREGTPIPAGTSGVWSRGRMPVFNYVSEQEAAAAYSYLSLYPPR
;
A
#
# COMPACT_ATOMS: atom_id res chain seq x y z
N MET A 1 5.26 16.33 6.48
CA MET A 1 5.50 15.21 7.40
C MET A 1 4.53 14.10 7.07
N LEU A 2 5.00 12.84 7.07
CA LEU A 2 4.19 11.66 6.80
C LEU A 2 3.95 10.88 8.09
N GLY A 3 2.70 10.59 8.38
CA GLY A 3 2.31 9.67 9.45
C GLY A 3 2.00 8.27 8.89
N GLY A 4 1.71 7.32 9.78
CA GLY A 4 1.32 5.97 9.37
C GLY A 4 0.06 5.93 8.51
N ALA A 5 -0.89 6.84 8.77
CA ALA A 5 -2.10 7.00 7.97
C ALA A 5 -1.79 7.44 6.53
N ASP A 6 -0.80 8.34 6.35
CA ASP A 6 -0.38 8.79 5.02
C ASP A 6 0.31 7.67 4.27
N LEU A 7 1.25 6.97 4.92
CA LEU A 7 1.96 5.81 4.34
C LEU A 7 0.97 4.72 3.92
N TYR A 8 0.00 4.40 4.76
CA TYR A 8 -1.06 3.45 4.41
C TYR A 8 -1.88 3.92 3.21
N ARG A 9 -2.28 5.20 3.23
CA ARG A 9 -3.11 5.80 2.18
C ARG A 9 -2.42 5.74 0.81
N ILE A 10 -1.14 6.08 0.75
CA ILE A 10 -0.38 6.15 -0.51
C ILE A 10 0.24 4.84 -0.96
N SER A 11 0.29 3.80 -0.11
CA SER A 11 0.97 2.54 -0.46
C SER A 11 0.08 1.30 -0.33
N CYS A 12 -0.95 1.31 0.51
CA CYS A 12 -1.70 0.10 0.84
C CYS A 12 -3.19 0.18 0.49
N ARG A 13 -3.77 1.38 0.63
CA ARG A 13 -5.22 1.60 0.52
C ARG A 13 -5.82 1.18 -0.81
N ALA A 14 -5.07 1.31 -1.91
CA ALA A 14 -5.55 0.95 -3.26
C ALA A 14 -6.05 -0.49 -3.32
N CYS A 15 -5.38 -1.41 -2.62
CA CYS A 15 -5.73 -2.82 -2.55
C CYS A 15 -6.51 -3.16 -1.28
N HIS A 16 -6.03 -2.70 -0.12
CA HIS A 16 -6.59 -3.09 1.18
C HIS A 16 -7.77 -2.22 1.63
N LYS A 17 -8.23 -1.25 0.84
CA LYS A 17 -9.31 -0.31 1.15
C LYS A 17 -9.00 0.59 2.37
N PRO A 18 -9.84 1.59 2.66
CA PRO A 18 -9.57 2.52 3.78
C PRO A 18 -9.67 1.86 5.16
N ASP A 19 -10.35 0.74 5.28
CA ASP A 19 -10.62 0.00 6.52
C ASP A 19 -9.73 -1.25 6.72
N GLY A 20 -8.83 -1.54 5.79
CA GLY A 20 -7.98 -2.73 5.84
C GLY A 20 -8.69 -4.05 5.55
N ALA A 21 -9.97 -4.01 5.13
CA ALA A 21 -10.76 -5.23 4.89
C ALA A 21 -10.32 -5.98 3.61
N GLY A 22 -9.68 -5.28 2.68
CA GLY A 22 -9.32 -5.87 1.40
C GLY A 22 -10.51 -6.13 0.49
N ALA A 23 -10.37 -7.07 -0.43
CA ALA A 23 -11.39 -7.54 -1.35
C ALA A 23 -11.27 -9.06 -1.53
N PRO A 24 -11.66 -9.85 -0.50
CA PRO A 24 -11.59 -11.31 -0.60
C PRO A 24 -12.45 -11.87 -1.74
N PRO A 25 -12.02 -12.98 -2.37
CA PRO A 25 -10.86 -13.81 -2.02
C PRO A 25 -9.50 -13.31 -2.57
N GLU A 26 -9.48 -12.33 -3.46
CA GLU A 26 -8.27 -11.91 -4.19
C GLU A 26 -7.29 -11.13 -3.30
N ILE A 27 -7.84 -10.25 -2.43
CA ILE A 27 -7.06 -9.40 -1.52
C ILE A 27 -7.54 -9.62 -0.10
N ASN A 28 -6.75 -10.32 0.69
CA ASN A 28 -7.08 -10.61 2.07
C ASN A 28 -7.05 -9.35 2.95
N SER A 29 -7.87 -9.39 4.02
CA SER A 29 -7.81 -8.37 5.07
C SER A 29 -6.46 -8.38 5.77
N ILE A 30 -5.96 -7.19 6.12
CA ILE A 30 -4.76 -7.03 6.96
C ILE A 30 -5.08 -7.05 8.46
N ILE A 31 -6.33 -6.94 8.83
CA ILE A 31 -6.76 -6.80 10.24
C ILE A 31 -6.41 -8.07 11.04
N GLY A 32 -6.84 -9.23 10.56
CA GLY A 32 -6.59 -10.50 11.24
C GLY A 32 -5.12 -10.81 11.50
N PRO A 33 -4.24 -10.72 10.49
CA PRO A 33 -2.80 -10.89 10.69
C PRO A 33 -2.19 -9.91 11.69
N ILE A 34 -2.58 -8.63 11.66
CA ILE A 34 -2.10 -7.63 12.63
C ILE A 34 -2.58 -7.95 14.05
N GLN A 35 -3.83 -8.35 14.22
CA GLN A 35 -4.37 -8.82 15.50
C GLN A 35 -3.62 -10.04 16.01
N ALA A 36 -3.39 -11.03 15.14
CA ALA A 36 -2.71 -12.28 15.50
C ALA A 36 -1.23 -12.08 15.89
N ALA A 37 -0.60 -10.98 15.50
CA ALA A 37 0.75 -10.61 15.94
C ALA A 37 0.77 -9.90 17.31
N SER A 38 -0.40 -9.58 17.91
CA SER A 38 -0.49 -8.92 19.22
C SER A 38 -0.60 -9.95 20.36
N VAL A 39 0.37 -9.93 21.27
CA VAL A 39 0.36 -10.78 22.47
C VAL A 39 -0.91 -10.56 23.30
N GLN A 40 -1.30 -9.30 23.52
CA GLN A 40 -2.50 -8.99 24.29
C GLN A 40 -3.75 -9.54 23.62
N TRP A 41 -3.94 -9.27 22.34
CA TRP A 41 -5.10 -9.74 21.60
C TRP A 41 -5.20 -11.27 21.57
N MET A 42 -4.07 -11.95 21.31
CA MET A 42 -4.03 -13.43 21.32
C MET A 42 -4.34 -14.00 22.69
N THR A 43 -3.81 -13.39 23.76
CA THR A 43 -4.12 -13.82 25.14
C THR A 43 -5.63 -13.74 25.41
N ASP A 44 -6.23 -12.60 25.11
CA ASP A 44 -7.66 -12.35 25.34
C ASP A 44 -8.53 -13.28 24.49
N ARG A 45 -8.16 -13.50 23.24
CA ARG A 45 -8.85 -14.41 22.32
C ARG A 45 -8.78 -15.87 22.78
N MET A 46 -7.60 -16.35 23.17
CA MET A 46 -7.43 -17.73 23.69
C MET A 46 -8.25 -17.95 24.95
N LYS A 47 -8.24 -16.97 25.85
CA LYS A 47 -9.08 -16.99 27.07
C LYS A 47 -10.58 -17.04 26.73
N ALA A 48 -11.03 -16.21 25.79
CA ALA A 48 -12.43 -16.18 25.36
C ALA A 48 -12.89 -17.48 24.70
N MET A 49 -11.97 -18.21 24.05
CA MET A 49 -12.24 -19.54 23.46
C MET A 49 -12.18 -20.70 24.51
N GLY A 50 -11.97 -20.40 25.79
CA GLY A 50 -11.78 -21.42 26.80
C GLY A 50 -10.50 -22.25 26.68
N ARG A 51 -9.50 -21.74 25.97
CA ARG A 51 -8.20 -22.38 25.70
C ARG A 51 -7.05 -21.50 26.21
N PRO A 52 -6.97 -21.22 27.53
CA PRO A 52 -5.89 -20.41 28.06
C PRO A 52 -4.55 -21.09 27.74
N ALA A 53 -3.62 -20.34 27.20
CA ALA A 53 -2.27 -20.80 26.91
C ALA A 53 -1.26 -20.01 27.76
N ASP A 54 -0.12 -20.64 28.02
CA ASP A 54 0.94 -19.95 28.74
C ASP A 54 1.53 -18.81 27.92
N ARG A 55 2.19 -17.88 28.61
CA ARG A 55 2.74 -16.67 28.00
C ARG A 55 3.82 -16.99 26.97
N ALA A 56 4.65 -18.01 27.22
CA ALA A 56 5.76 -18.35 26.32
C ALA A 56 5.23 -18.87 24.98
N PHE A 57 4.21 -19.74 25.03
CA PHE A 57 3.53 -20.22 23.83
C PHE A 57 2.91 -19.07 23.01
N ILE A 58 2.19 -18.15 23.68
CA ILE A 58 1.59 -17.00 23.00
C ILE A 58 2.69 -16.10 22.38
N GLN A 59 3.78 -15.85 23.10
CA GLN A 59 4.90 -15.07 22.57
C GLN A 59 5.55 -15.72 21.36
N GLN A 60 5.75 -17.02 21.37
CA GLN A 60 6.28 -17.76 20.24
C GLN A 60 5.37 -17.63 19.01
N LEU A 61 4.07 -17.82 19.20
CA LEU A 61 3.06 -17.75 18.14
C LEU A 61 3.02 -16.34 17.52
N THR A 62 2.95 -15.31 18.35
CA THR A 62 2.88 -13.92 17.90
C THR A 62 4.18 -13.45 17.24
N SER A 63 5.34 -13.90 17.72
CA SER A 63 6.64 -13.60 17.10
C SER A 63 6.76 -14.23 15.71
N GLY A 64 6.26 -15.46 15.54
CA GLY A 64 6.20 -16.10 14.22
C GLY A 64 5.31 -15.32 13.26
N THR A 65 4.12 -14.91 13.71
CA THR A 65 3.20 -14.09 12.92
C THR A 65 3.82 -12.74 12.54
N GLU A 66 4.52 -12.08 13.46
CA GLU A 66 5.21 -10.82 13.20
C GLU A 66 6.29 -10.98 12.12
N ALA A 67 7.09 -12.05 12.21
CA ALA A 67 8.11 -12.37 11.21
C ALA A 67 7.49 -12.60 9.82
N ASP A 68 6.37 -13.31 9.76
CA ASP A 68 5.63 -13.54 8.51
C ASP A 68 5.06 -12.26 7.92
N LEU A 69 4.56 -11.35 8.74
CA LEU A 69 4.10 -10.02 8.31
C LEU A 69 5.24 -9.20 7.70
N GLN A 70 6.38 -9.15 8.38
CA GLN A 70 7.56 -8.44 7.88
C GLN A 70 8.08 -9.06 6.58
N LYS A 71 8.14 -10.39 6.51
CA LYS A 71 8.51 -11.10 5.30
C LYS A 71 7.55 -10.78 4.16
N ARG A 72 6.23 -10.80 4.43
CA ARG A 72 5.20 -10.47 3.43
C ARG A 72 5.34 -9.05 2.92
N LEU A 73 5.61 -8.10 3.80
CA LEU A 73 5.82 -6.71 3.43
C LEU A 73 7.07 -6.55 2.55
N ARG A 74 8.19 -7.17 2.93
CA ARG A 74 9.46 -7.06 2.21
C ARG A 74 9.50 -7.83 0.89
N GLN A 75 8.94 -9.02 0.86
CA GLN A 75 9.05 -9.94 -0.29
C GLN A 75 7.79 -10.02 -1.15
N GLY A 76 6.69 -9.46 -0.66
CA GLY A 76 5.40 -9.63 -1.30
C GLY A 76 4.83 -11.05 -1.11
N GLY A 77 3.93 -11.41 -1.98
CA GLY A 77 3.31 -12.74 -2.01
C GLY A 77 2.27 -12.78 -3.10
N HIS A 78 1.57 -13.90 -3.26
CA HIS A 78 0.70 -14.22 -4.39
C HIS A 78 0.11 -13.01 -5.16
N ASN A 79 -0.67 -12.15 -4.51
CA ASN A 79 -1.27 -10.95 -5.12
C ASN A 79 -0.78 -9.64 -4.46
N MET A 80 0.22 -9.71 -3.58
CA MET A 80 0.76 -8.54 -2.89
C MET A 80 2.16 -8.25 -3.45
N PRO A 81 2.42 -7.05 -3.98
CA PRO A 81 3.75 -6.67 -4.42
C PRO A 81 4.72 -6.59 -3.25
N SER A 82 6.01 -6.63 -3.54
CA SER A 82 7.07 -6.32 -2.58
C SER A 82 7.04 -4.82 -2.25
N PHE A 83 7.23 -4.51 -0.98
CA PHE A 83 7.44 -3.16 -0.45
C PHE A 83 8.84 -3.02 0.16
N ASP A 84 9.83 -3.68 -0.44
CA ASP A 84 11.25 -3.61 -0.05
C ASP A 84 11.82 -2.18 -0.13
N HIS A 85 11.22 -1.33 -0.94
CA HIS A 85 11.53 0.09 -1.02
C HIS A 85 11.16 0.90 0.22
N LEU A 86 10.33 0.38 1.14
CA LEU A 86 10.03 1.07 2.40
C LEU A 86 11.24 0.97 3.33
N SER A 87 11.69 2.11 3.87
CA SER A 87 12.71 2.15 4.92
C SER A 87 12.18 1.61 6.24
N ASP A 88 13.09 1.23 7.14
CA ASP A 88 12.72 0.79 8.49
C ASP A 88 12.03 1.90 9.29
N ALA A 89 12.39 3.16 9.06
CA ALA A 89 11.73 4.32 9.67
C ALA A 89 10.27 4.43 9.20
N GLU A 90 10.00 4.26 7.91
CA GLU A 90 8.66 4.28 7.35
C GLU A 90 7.81 3.12 7.88
N ILE A 91 8.38 1.91 7.96
CA ILE A 91 7.70 0.75 8.55
C ILE A 91 7.39 0.99 10.04
N THR A 92 8.34 1.59 10.78
CA THR A 92 8.15 1.94 12.20
C THR A 92 7.02 2.95 12.40
N VAL A 93 6.83 3.86 11.47
CA VAL A 93 5.73 4.85 11.49
C VAL A 93 4.41 4.21 11.05
N LEU A 94 4.44 3.34 10.05
CA LEU A 94 3.26 2.64 9.52
C LEU A 94 2.63 1.70 10.55
N ARG A 95 3.45 0.94 11.29
CA ARG A 95 2.99 -0.14 12.18
C ARG A 95 1.96 0.31 13.23
N PRO A 96 2.13 1.39 14.01
CA PRO A 96 1.12 1.84 14.96
C PRO A 96 -0.22 2.22 14.32
N TYR A 97 -0.21 2.66 13.06
CA TYR A 97 -1.44 2.93 12.33
C TYR A 97 -2.18 1.63 11.97
N LEU A 98 -1.46 0.60 11.53
CA LEU A 98 -2.04 -0.72 11.29
C LEU A 98 -2.61 -1.33 12.58
N ASP A 99 -1.90 -1.19 13.70
CA ASP A 99 -2.36 -1.60 15.02
C ASP A 99 -3.66 -0.87 15.42
N GLN A 100 -3.74 0.44 15.17
CA GLN A 100 -4.95 1.23 15.43
C GLN A 100 -6.11 0.76 14.56
N MET A 101 -5.87 0.54 13.27
CA MET A 101 -6.87 0.03 12.33
C MET A 101 -7.39 -1.35 12.76
N ALA A 102 -6.52 -2.18 13.32
CA ALA A 102 -6.85 -3.50 13.86
C ALA A 102 -7.53 -3.45 15.26
N GLY A 103 -7.76 -2.25 15.82
CA GLY A 103 -8.41 -2.06 17.12
C GLY A 103 -7.53 -2.43 18.32
N LEU A 104 -6.19 -2.45 18.15
CA LEU A 104 -5.28 -2.82 19.23
C LEU A 104 -5.12 -1.68 20.25
N PRO A 105 -5.14 -1.99 21.57
CA PRO A 105 -5.05 -1.00 22.62
C PRO A 105 -3.76 -0.14 22.56
N GLY A 106 -3.85 1.14 22.89
CA GLY A 106 -2.71 2.06 22.98
C GLY A 106 -2.06 2.40 21.66
N ALA A 107 -2.57 1.92 20.52
CA ALA A 107 -1.98 2.17 19.20
C ALA A 107 -2.00 3.66 18.82
N ALA A 108 -3.06 4.38 19.15
CA ALA A 108 -3.18 5.82 18.86
C ALA A 108 -2.05 6.63 19.52
N GLY A 109 -1.69 6.30 20.77
CA GLY A 109 -0.60 6.99 21.50
C GLY A 109 0.81 6.67 20.98
N ARG A 110 0.95 5.69 20.10
CA ARG A 110 2.23 5.32 19.47
C ARG A 110 2.44 5.96 18.10
N GLN A 111 1.45 6.71 17.59
CA GLN A 111 1.56 7.37 16.29
C GLN A 111 2.76 8.32 16.25
N ARG A 112 3.51 8.25 15.15
CA ARG A 112 4.69 9.08 14.90
C ARG A 112 4.60 9.66 13.49
N HIS A 113 5.47 10.64 13.23
CA HIS A 113 5.61 11.26 11.92
C HIS A 113 7.09 11.33 11.55
N ILE A 114 7.36 11.23 10.26
CA ILE A 114 8.69 11.44 9.66
C ILE A 114 8.60 12.55 8.63
N THR A 115 9.74 13.16 8.35
CA THR A 115 9.86 14.16 7.28
C THR A 115 10.59 13.52 6.11
N GLU A 116 9.89 13.42 4.98
CA GLU A 116 10.44 12.89 3.76
C GLU A 116 10.57 13.99 2.70
N PRO A 117 11.65 13.98 1.89
CA PRO A 117 11.77 14.86 0.73
C PRO A 117 10.64 14.59 -0.27
N THR A 118 10.25 15.61 -1.04
CA THR A 118 9.21 15.47 -2.08
C THR A 118 9.49 14.33 -3.05
N ALA A 119 10.74 14.14 -3.46
CA ALA A 119 11.15 13.04 -4.34
C ALA A 119 10.85 11.67 -3.71
N ARG A 120 11.07 11.51 -2.40
CA ARG A 120 10.76 10.27 -1.67
C ARG A 120 9.25 10.03 -1.58
N VAL A 121 8.47 11.07 -1.31
CA VAL A 121 7.01 10.98 -1.34
C VAL A 121 6.52 10.51 -2.72
N GLY A 122 7.08 11.08 -3.79
CA GLY A 122 6.78 10.65 -5.16
C GLY A 122 7.13 9.19 -5.41
N GLU A 123 8.29 8.75 -4.95
CA GLU A 123 8.72 7.34 -5.04
C GLU A 123 7.76 6.41 -4.31
N LEU A 124 7.37 6.74 -3.07
CA LEU A 124 6.43 5.94 -2.29
C LEU A 124 5.09 5.76 -3.00
N ILE A 125 4.56 6.83 -3.61
CA ILE A 125 3.31 6.78 -4.36
C ILE A 125 3.46 5.91 -5.61
N VAL A 126 4.49 6.15 -6.40
CA VAL A 126 4.70 5.42 -7.66
C VAL A 126 4.93 3.95 -7.39
N LYS A 127 5.83 3.59 -6.49
CA LYS A 127 6.15 2.19 -6.17
C LYS A 127 5.02 1.50 -5.41
N GLY A 128 4.35 2.18 -4.47
CA GLY A 128 3.32 1.59 -3.62
C GLY A 128 1.95 1.48 -4.28
N THR A 129 1.62 2.39 -5.20
CA THR A 129 0.27 2.45 -5.81
C THR A 129 0.30 2.21 -7.31
N CYS A 130 1.19 2.88 -8.04
CA CYS A 130 1.14 2.87 -9.51
C CYS A 130 1.70 1.58 -10.11
N HIS A 131 2.81 1.06 -9.56
CA HIS A 131 3.46 -0.17 -10.05
C HIS A 131 2.63 -1.44 -9.89
N VAL A 132 1.52 -1.38 -9.17
CA VAL A 132 0.56 -2.50 -9.10
C VAL A 132 0.01 -2.83 -10.49
N CYS A 133 -0.14 -1.82 -11.35
CA CYS A 133 -0.70 -1.97 -12.70
C CYS A 133 0.27 -1.57 -13.80
N HIS A 134 1.08 -0.54 -13.56
CA HIS A 134 2.03 0.01 -14.55
C HIS A 134 3.40 -0.67 -14.41
N ASP A 135 4.13 -0.73 -15.52
CA ASP A 135 5.52 -1.18 -15.48
C ASP A 135 6.34 -0.33 -14.51
N ALA A 136 7.23 -1.02 -13.84
CA ALA A 136 8.10 -0.42 -12.85
C ALA A 136 9.03 0.64 -13.45
N THR A 137 9.23 1.72 -12.70
CA THR A 137 10.15 2.81 -13.05
C THR A 137 11.08 3.09 -11.88
N GLY A 138 12.27 3.57 -12.20
CA GLY A 138 13.30 3.89 -11.23
C GLY A 138 14.14 2.68 -10.82
N PRO A 139 15.13 2.90 -9.91
CA PRO A 139 16.03 1.85 -9.46
C PRO A 139 15.30 0.71 -8.77
N GLU A 140 15.78 -0.51 -8.96
CA GLU A 140 15.34 -1.72 -8.24
C GLU A 140 13.86 -2.08 -8.37
N SER A 141 13.19 -1.55 -9.38
CA SER A 141 11.78 -1.87 -9.61
C SER A 141 11.65 -3.12 -10.48
N PRO A 142 11.02 -4.19 -9.98
CA PRO A 142 10.79 -5.38 -10.79
C PRO A 142 9.77 -5.10 -11.90
N PRO A 143 9.89 -5.75 -13.06
CA PRO A 143 8.92 -5.60 -14.14
C PRO A 143 7.56 -6.14 -13.70
N THR A 144 6.50 -5.41 -13.99
CA THR A 144 5.12 -5.88 -13.80
C THR A 144 4.69 -6.64 -15.05
N THR A 145 4.55 -7.96 -14.94
CA THR A 145 4.24 -8.81 -16.10
C THR A 145 2.75 -8.98 -16.38
N ALA A 146 1.90 -8.74 -15.38
CA ALA A 146 0.48 -9.10 -15.46
C ALA A 146 -0.33 -8.33 -16.52
N LEU A 147 0.07 -7.12 -16.87
CA LEU A 147 -0.68 -6.22 -17.76
C LEU A 147 0.21 -5.58 -18.85
N SER A 148 1.40 -6.12 -19.08
CA SER A 148 2.34 -5.61 -20.09
C SER A 148 1.67 -5.52 -21.47
N GLY A 149 1.84 -4.39 -22.12
CA GLY A 149 1.27 -4.10 -23.44
C GLY A 149 -0.18 -3.56 -23.44
N VAL A 150 -0.90 -3.64 -22.31
CA VAL A 150 -2.28 -3.12 -22.17
C VAL A 150 -2.29 -1.78 -21.43
N ILE A 151 -1.37 -1.63 -20.48
CA ILE A 151 -1.23 -0.42 -19.65
C ILE A 151 0.07 0.27 -20.05
N PRO A 152 0.05 1.59 -20.32
CA PRO A 152 1.23 2.29 -20.77
C PRO A 152 2.29 2.37 -19.65
N PRO A 153 3.59 2.33 -20.00
CA PRO A 153 4.66 2.47 -19.02
C PRO A 153 4.64 3.88 -18.41
N LEU A 154 4.86 3.96 -17.10
CA LEU A 154 4.86 5.25 -16.37
C LEU A 154 6.01 6.15 -16.79
N SER A 155 7.17 5.60 -17.12
CA SER A 155 8.35 6.35 -17.52
C SER A 155 8.11 7.26 -18.73
N SER A 156 7.15 6.94 -19.59
CA SER A 156 6.76 7.77 -20.73
C SER A 156 5.79 8.90 -20.41
N MET A 157 5.16 8.86 -19.23
CA MET A 157 4.08 9.77 -18.87
C MET A 157 4.48 11.26 -18.84
N PRO A 158 5.62 11.66 -18.24
CA PRO A 158 6.01 13.07 -18.23
C PRO A 158 6.26 13.67 -19.61
N HIS A 159 6.61 12.83 -20.60
CA HIS A 159 6.83 13.26 -21.98
C HIS A 159 5.54 13.32 -22.81
N GLN A 160 4.53 12.57 -22.41
CA GLN A 160 3.28 12.44 -23.17
C GLN A 160 2.13 13.25 -22.58
N LYS A 161 2.21 13.61 -21.31
CA LYS A 161 1.13 14.28 -20.58
C LYS A 161 1.66 15.50 -19.84
N THR A 162 0.89 16.57 -19.89
CA THR A 162 1.14 17.72 -19.02
C THR A 162 0.92 17.34 -17.56
N PHE A 163 1.50 18.13 -16.66
CA PHE A 163 1.25 17.97 -15.22
C PHE A 163 -0.25 18.00 -14.88
N ALA A 164 -1.00 18.94 -15.45
CA ALA A 164 -2.45 19.05 -15.23
C ALA A 164 -3.20 17.80 -15.71
N ASP A 165 -2.85 17.25 -16.87
CA ASP A 165 -3.45 16.02 -17.38
C ASP A 165 -3.11 14.81 -16.50
N PHE A 166 -1.89 14.75 -15.98
CA PHE A 166 -1.47 13.69 -15.05
C PHE A 166 -2.27 13.76 -13.75
N VAL A 167 -2.36 14.93 -13.11
CA VAL A 167 -3.14 15.13 -11.88
C VAL A 167 -4.60 14.76 -12.10
N ARG A 168 -5.21 15.27 -13.16
CA ARG A 168 -6.59 14.93 -13.53
C ARG A 168 -6.75 13.41 -13.68
N LYS A 169 -5.83 12.76 -14.40
CA LYS A 169 -5.88 11.32 -14.64
C LYS A 169 -5.76 10.50 -13.35
N VAL A 170 -4.89 10.88 -12.43
CA VAL A 170 -4.75 10.23 -11.13
C VAL A 170 -6.03 10.38 -10.30
N ARG A 171 -6.59 11.58 -10.23
CA ARG A 171 -7.69 11.89 -9.34
C ARG A 171 -9.06 11.51 -9.87
N GLU A 172 -9.24 11.50 -11.18
CA GLU A 172 -10.52 11.21 -11.85
C GLU A 172 -10.54 9.84 -12.54
N GLY A 173 -9.37 9.23 -12.73
CA GLY A 173 -9.25 7.95 -13.43
C GLY A 173 -9.60 8.04 -14.91
N THR A 174 -10.13 6.94 -15.45
CA THR A 174 -10.71 6.90 -16.79
C THR A 174 -12.22 6.68 -16.65
N PRO A 175 -13.05 7.70 -16.90
CA PRO A 175 -14.50 7.56 -16.79
C PRO A 175 -15.01 6.50 -17.76
N ILE A 176 -16.06 5.80 -17.33
CA ILE A 176 -16.80 4.85 -18.19
C ILE A 176 -17.80 5.70 -19.00
N PRO A 177 -17.74 5.71 -20.34
CA PRO A 177 -18.79 6.33 -21.13
C PRO A 177 -20.15 5.70 -20.79
N ALA A 178 -21.17 6.54 -20.57
CA ALA A 178 -22.52 6.06 -20.33
C ALA A 178 -22.98 5.19 -21.52
N GLY A 179 -23.56 4.03 -21.22
CA GLY A 179 -24.09 3.12 -22.25
C GLY A 179 -23.17 1.98 -22.71
N THR A 180 -21.94 1.91 -22.23
CA THR A 180 -21.04 0.77 -22.49
C THR A 180 -21.26 -0.35 -21.46
N SER A 181 -22.32 -1.13 -21.61
CA SER A 181 -22.49 -2.37 -20.85
C SER A 181 -21.53 -3.44 -21.38
N GLY A 182 -20.91 -4.20 -20.49
CA GLY A 182 -20.12 -5.40 -20.83
C GLY A 182 -18.66 -5.17 -21.20
N VAL A 183 -18.15 -3.95 -21.20
CA VAL A 183 -16.70 -3.73 -21.36
C VAL A 183 -16.00 -3.97 -20.02
N TRP A 184 -15.30 -5.08 -19.93
CA TRP A 184 -14.41 -5.38 -18.83
C TRP A 184 -13.47 -4.20 -18.58
N SER A 185 -13.19 -3.90 -17.33
CA SER A 185 -12.33 -2.79 -16.86
C SER A 185 -10.86 -2.87 -17.28
N ARG A 186 -10.51 -3.76 -18.22
CA ARG A 186 -9.14 -3.90 -18.74
C ARG A 186 -8.66 -2.57 -19.29
N GLY A 187 -7.57 -2.08 -18.74
CA GLY A 187 -6.95 -0.83 -19.15
C GLY A 187 -7.57 0.45 -18.59
N ARG A 188 -8.50 0.37 -17.63
CA ARG A 188 -9.05 1.56 -16.97
C ARG A 188 -8.29 1.87 -15.70
N MET A 189 -7.75 3.08 -15.65
CA MET A 189 -7.10 3.57 -14.44
C MET A 189 -8.15 3.84 -13.35
N PRO A 190 -7.98 3.28 -12.14
CA PRO A 190 -8.84 3.58 -11.00
C PRO A 190 -8.80 5.05 -10.60
N VAL A 191 -9.77 5.47 -9.81
CA VAL A 191 -9.83 6.82 -9.22
C VAL A 191 -9.05 6.84 -7.92
N PHE A 192 -8.04 7.69 -7.84
CA PHE A 192 -7.24 7.91 -6.63
C PHE A 192 -7.52 9.30 -6.06
N ASN A 193 -8.79 9.64 -5.86
CA ASN A 193 -9.22 10.96 -5.36
C ASN A 193 -8.68 11.31 -3.96
N TYR A 194 -8.18 10.32 -3.23
CA TYR A 194 -7.53 10.48 -1.93
C TYR A 194 -6.05 10.91 -2.03
N VAL A 195 -5.45 10.85 -3.21
CA VAL A 195 -4.12 11.42 -3.48
C VAL A 195 -4.28 12.92 -3.65
N SER A 196 -3.57 13.72 -2.85
CA SER A 196 -3.61 15.17 -2.97
C SER A 196 -2.89 15.66 -4.23
N GLU A 197 -3.16 16.89 -4.62
CA GLU A 197 -2.48 17.49 -5.77
C GLU A 197 -0.96 17.61 -5.54
N GLN A 198 -0.54 17.92 -4.32
CA GLN A 198 0.89 17.97 -3.96
C GLN A 198 1.55 16.59 -4.05
N GLU A 199 0.86 15.54 -3.64
CA GLU A 199 1.33 14.16 -3.77
C GLU A 199 1.38 13.72 -5.23
N ALA A 200 0.40 14.08 -6.04
CA ALA A 200 0.43 13.84 -7.47
C ALA A 200 1.57 14.61 -8.15
N ALA A 201 1.87 15.84 -7.69
CA ALA A 201 3.04 16.60 -8.15
C ALA A 201 4.35 15.90 -7.78
N ALA A 202 4.45 15.36 -6.58
CA ALA A 202 5.61 14.59 -6.15
C ALA A 202 5.81 13.34 -7.02
N ALA A 203 4.72 12.60 -7.30
CA ALA A 203 4.76 11.44 -8.19
C ALA A 203 5.18 11.81 -9.62
N TYR A 204 4.63 12.89 -10.18
CA TYR A 204 5.02 13.39 -11.50
C TYR A 204 6.50 13.79 -11.55
N SER A 205 6.97 14.48 -10.52
CA SER A 205 8.39 14.87 -10.42
C SER A 205 9.29 13.63 -10.33
N TYR A 206 8.92 12.63 -9.54
CA TYR A 206 9.67 11.37 -9.47
C TYR A 206 9.75 10.69 -10.84
N LEU A 207 8.64 10.56 -11.56
CA LEU A 207 8.61 9.98 -12.90
C LEU A 207 9.46 10.77 -13.90
N SER A 208 9.56 12.08 -13.74
CA SER A 208 10.39 12.94 -14.60
C SER A 208 11.90 12.73 -14.37
N LEU A 209 12.30 12.24 -13.20
CA LEU A 209 13.70 11.89 -12.90
C LEU A 209 14.13 10.58 -13.56
N TYR A 210 13.20 9.75 -13.96
CA TYR A 210 13.43 8.42 -14.54
C TYR A 210 12.71 8.30 -15.89
N PRO A 211 13.15 9.06 -16.92
CA PRO A 211 12.57 8.98 -18.26
C PRO A 211 12.78 7.59 -18.88
N PRO A 212 12.06 7.23 -19.94
CA PRO A 212 12.29 6.00 -20.70
C PRO A 212 13.75 5.91 -21.15
N ARG A 213 14.31 4.71 -21.04
CA ARG A 213 15.63 4.41 -21.62
C ARG A 213 15.50 4.16 -23.11
#